data_31d2a5337458d6871069811234163d45
#
_entry.id   31d2a5337458d6871069811234163d45
#
_cell.length_a   1.000
_cell.length_b   1.000
_cell.length_c   1.000
_cell.angle_alpha   90.00
_cell.angle_beta   90.00
_cell.angle_gamma   90.00
#
_symmetry.space_group_name_H-M   'P 1'
#
loop_
_entity.id
_entity.type
_entity.pdbx_description
1 polymer ?
#
loop_
_entity_poly.entity_id
_entity_poly.type
_entity_poly.pdbx_seq_one_letter_code
_entity_poly.pdbx_strand_id
1 'polypeptide(L)'
;MITYIIIFILLIIAEFVYFHIADKCNIIDKPNERSSHSTIVLRGGGIIFLIGVWVWGAFFGFHYPWFLAGLTLVAGVSFVDDIHSLPDSVRLVAQFTAAAMAFYQLGILHWSMWWIILLALIVYVGATNVINFMDGINGITAGYSLAVLIPLALVNINGAFIKQSLIISTILALLVFCIFNFRPRGKAKCFAGDVGSIGIAFIMLFLLGNVIIETGDITWLIFLLVYGVDGCLTIVHRIMLHEDLGEAHRKHAYQIMANELKIGHVKVASLYMVMQLLISLGFIYLCPNTVLAHWLYLATTLVVLSITYICLLYTSDAADDRI
;
A
#
# COMPACT_ATOMS: atom_id res chain seq x y z
N MET A 1 17.37 18.50 9.99
CA MET A 1 17.00 17.59 11.10
C MET A 1 15.86 18.15 11.95
N ILE A 2 15.95 19.39 12.46
CA ILE A 2 14.88 20.02 13.27
C ILE A 2 13.52 20.02 12.57
N THR A 3 13.46 20.36 11.30
CA THR A 3 12.21 20.37 10.50
C THR A 3 11.48 19.01 10.54
N TYR A 4 12.19 17.89 10.40
CA TYR A 4 11.58 16.56 10.44
C TYR A 4 11.06 16.17 11.84
N ILE A 5 11.73 16.66 12.90
CA ILE A 5 11.24 16.50 14.27
C ILE A 5 9.92 17.27 14.45
N ILE A 6 9.86 18.50 13.95
CA ILE A 6 8.63 19.32 13.98
C ILE A 6 7.52 18.62 13.21
N ILE A 7 7.79 18.15 11.99
CA ILE A 7 6.82 17.39 11.18
C ILE A 7 6.32 16.17 11.94
N PHE A 8 7.21 15.38 12.53
CA PHE A 8 6.82 14.19 13.29
C PHE A 8 5.90 14.52 14.47
N ILE A 9 6.21 15.58 15.23
CA ILE A 9 5.36 16.05 16.35
C ILE A 9 4.00 16.53 15.84
N LEU A 10 3.97 17.31 14.74
CA LEU A 10 2.72 17.77 14.13
C LEU A 10 1.86 16.60 13.67
N LEU A 11 2.46 15.55 13.10
CA LEU A 11 1.73 14.36 12.68
C LEU A 11 1.17 13.57 13.87
N ILE A 12 1.91 13.45 14.98
CA ILE A 12 1.37 12.84 16.21
C ILE A 12 0.15 13.64 16.72
N ILE A 13 0.26 14.96 16.75
CA ILE A 13 -0.85 15.83 17.17
C ILE A 13 -2.05 15.65 16.23
N ALA A 14 -1.82 15.66 14.93
CA ALA A 14 -2.86 15.47 13.93
C ALA A 14 -3.58 14.13 14.09
N GLU A 15 -2.85 13.05 14.37
CA GLU A 15 -3.43 11.72 14.58
C GLU A 15 -4.31 11.70 15.85
N PHE A 16 -3.88 12.32 16.94
CA PHE A 16 -4.72 12.45 18.14
C PHE A 16 -5.97 13.30 17.91
N VAL A 17 -5.85 14.40 17.15
CA VAL A 17 -6.99 15.22 16.74
C VAL A 17 -7.97 14.39 15.91
N TYR A 18 -7.43 13.61 14.95
CA TYR A 18 -8.25 12.70 14.17
C TYR A 18 -8.99 11.68 15.05
N PHE A 19 -8.33 11.05 16.01
CA PHE A 19 -8.98 10.10 16.92
C PHE A 19 -10.14 10.74 17.69
N HIS A 20 -9.98 11.97 18.15
CA HIS A 20 -11.03 12.69 18.85
C HIS A 20 -12.23 12.99 17.92
N ILE A 21 -11.97 13.36 16.66
CA ILE A 21 -13.02 13.60 15.66
C ILE A 21 -13.71 12.28 15.29
N ALA A 22 -12.94 11.23 15.02
CA ALA A 22 -13.46 9.93 14.61
C ALA A 22 -14.34 9.30 15.70
N ASP A 23 -13.94 9.42 16.97
CA ASP A 23 -14.73 8.96 18.11
C ASP A 23 -16.06 9.74 18.22
N LYS A 24 -16.02 11.07 18.15
CA LYS A 24 -17.22 11.92 18.18
C LYS A 24 -18.18 11.67 17.01
N CYS A 25 -17.64 11.41 15.82
CA CYS A 25 -18.40 11.18 14.59
C CYS A 25 -18.77 9.71 14.38
N ASN A 26 -18.44 8.81 15.32
CA ASN A 26 -18.64 7.36 15.21
C ASN A 26 -18.05 6.76 13.92
N ILE A 27 -16.86 7.23 13.51
CA ILE A 27 -16.11 6.66 12.39
C ILE A 27 -15.37 5.43 12.92
N ILE A 28 -16.10 4.33 13.02
CA ILE A 28 -15.66 3.10 13.67
C ILE A 28 -15.87 1.90 12.77
N ASP A 29 -14.99 0.92 12.90
CA ASP A 29 -15.16 -0.40 12.31
C ASP A 29 -15.69 -1.37 13.36
N LYS A 30 -16.90 -1.90 13.09
CA LYS A 30 -17.55 -2.90 13.94
C LYS A 30 -17.19 -4.29 13.44
N PRO A 31 -16.78 -5.20 14.34
CA PRO A 31 -16.51 -6.58 13.97
C PRO A 31 -17.71 -7.21 13.27
N ASN A 32 -17.46 -7.91 12.16
CA ASN A 32 -18.41 -8.76 11.47
C ASN A 32 -17.80 -10.16 11.25
N GLU A 33 -18.54 -11.10 10.70
CA GLU A 33 -18.08 -12.48 10.45
C GLU A 33 -16.81 -12.55 9.57
N ARG A 34 -16.56 -11.51 8.77
CA ARG A 34 -15.42 -11.41 7.85
C ARG A 34 -14.24 -10.62 8.44
N SER A 35 -14.40 -10.02 9.63
CA SER A 35 -13.36 -9.19 10.25
C SER A 35 -12.26 -10.05 10.89
N SER A 36 -11.00 -9.65 10.73
CA SER A 36 -9.86 -10.24 11.46
C SER A 36 -9.71 -9.69 12.88
N HIS A 37 -10.60 -8.80 13.32
CA HIS A 37 -10.64 -8.21 14.66
C HIS A 37 -11.93 -8.56 15.40
N SER A 38 -11.91 -8.45 16.74
CA SER A 38 -13.02 -8.80 17.63
C SER A 38 -13.51 -7.63 18.48
N THR A 39 -12.90 -6.45 18.34
CA THR A 39 -13.21 -5.24 19.11
C THR A 39 -13.52 -4.09 18.18
N ILE A 40 -14.34 -3.13 18.62
CA ILE A 40 -14.57 -1.88 17.89
C ILE A 40 -13.26 -1.09 17.83
N VAL A 41 -12.89 -0.61 16.63
CA VAL A 41 -11.65 0.14 16.38
C VAL A 41 -11.99 1.37 15.54
N LEU A 42 -11.28 2.48 15.73
CA LEU A 42 -11.43 3.67 14.89
C LEU A 42 -11.01 3.34 13.45
N ARG A 43 -11.80 3.74 12.44
CA ARG A 43 -11.53 3.56 11.03
C ARG A 43 -10.88 4.82 10.45
N GLY A 44 -10.10 4.69 9.39
CA GLY A 44 -9.57 5.84 8.64
C GLY A 44 -8.36 6.54 9.28
N GLY A 45 -7.68 5.92 10.28
CA GLY A 45 -6.44 6.48 10.84
C GLY A 45 -5.33 6.68 9.80
N GLY A 46 -5.42 6.00 8.66
CA GLY A 46 -4.50 6.20 7.53
C GLY A 46 -4.62 7.55 6.81
N ILE A 47 -5.58 8.40 7.17
CA ILE A 47 -5.66 9.80 6.71
C ILE A 47 -4.36 10.57 7.01
N ILE A 48 -3.58 10.11 7.99
CA ILE A 48 -2.31 10.71 8.35
C ILE A 48 -1.30 10.70 7.19
N PHE A 49 -1.43 9.78 6.23
CA PHE A 49 -0.56 9.75 5.05
C PHE A 49 -0.84 10.93 4.12
N LEU A 50 -2.10 11.27 3.90
CA LEU A 50 -2.50 12.48 3.18
C LEU A 50 -2.03 13.73 3.93
N ILE A 51 -2.29 13.80 5.24
CA ILE A 51 -1.87 14.94 6.09
C ILE A 51 -0.35 15.08 6.03
N GLY A 52 0.42 13.99 6.06
CA GLY A 52 1.87 14.00 5.98
C GLY A 52 2.39 14.63 4.69
N VAL A 53 1.75 14.35 3.55
CA VAL A 53 2.11 14.96 2.26
C VAL A 53 1.70 16.45 2.20
N TRP A 54 0.57 16.83 2.78
CA TRP A 54 0.19 18.24 2.90
C TRP A 54 1.14 19.04 3.81
N VAL A 55 1.51 18.46 4.95
CA VAL A 55 2.52 19.06 5.87
C VAL A 55 3.87 19.17 5.15
N TRP A 56 4.28 18.15 4.40
CA TRP A 56 5.47 18.24 3.55
C TRP A 56 5.38 19.43 2.58
N GLY A 57 4.26 19.58 1.87
CA GLY A 57 4.05 20.70 0.95
C GLY A 57 4.18 22.07 1.64
N ALA A 58 3.64 22.20 2.83
CA ALA A 58 3.71 23.44 3.61
C ALA A 58 5.15 23.79 4.06
N PHE A 59 5.98 22.80 4.39
CA PHE A 59 7.36 23.03 4.84
C PHE A 59 8.40 23.14 3.72
N PHE A 60 8.19 22.41 2.60
CA PHE A 60 9.19 22.27 1.54
C PHE A 60 8.72 22.82 0.19
N GLY A 61 7.49 23.33 0.11
CA GLY A 61 6.86 23.81 -1.12
C GLY A 61 6.04 22.76 -1.86
N PHE A 62 5.03 23.22 -2.58
CA PHE A 62 4.09 22.36 -3.33
C PHE A 62 4.67 22.00 -4.72
N HIS A 63 5.79 21.27 -4.74
CA HIS A 63 6.52 20.95 -5.97
C HIS A 63 5.78 20.04 -6.93
N TYR A 64 4.82 19.23 -6.45
CA TYR A 64 4.08 18.25 -7.25
C TYR A 64 2.57 18.49 -7.14
N PRO A 65 2.04 19.61 -7.70
CA PRO A 65 0.66 20.02 -7.47
C PRO A 65 -0.37 19.02 -7.98
N TRP A 66 -0.13 18.39 -9.13
CA TRP A 66 -1.05 17.40 -9.70
C TRP A 66 -1.04 16.08 -8.93
N PHE A 67 0.11 15.66 -8.45
CA PHE A 67 0.19 14.52 -7.53
C PHE A 67 -0.58 14.81 -6.24
N LEU A 68 -0.39 15.99 -5.65
CA LEU A 68 -1.06 16.38 -4.42
C LEU A 68 -2.59 16.49 -4.61
N ALA A 69 -3.03 17.05 -5.75
CA ALA A 69 -4.45 17.11 -6.10
C ALA A 69 -5.03 15.71 -6.31
N GLY A 70 -4.34 14.83 -7.03
CA GLY A 70 -4.75 13.44 -7.23
C GLY A 70 -4.83 12.66 -5.91
N LEU A 71 -3.81 12.77 -5.06
CA LEU A 71 -3.81 12.16 -3.72
C LEU A 71 -4.98 12.67 -2.87
N THR A 72 -5.24 13.99 -2.89
CA THR A 72 -6.34 14.57 -2.13
C THR A 72 -7.70 14.10 -2.65
N LEU A 73 -7.85 13.99 -3.97
CA LEU A 73 -9.07 13.47 -4.58
C LEU A 73 -9.32 12.01 -4.17
N VAL A 74 -8.34 11.13 -4.39
CA VAL A 74 -8.53 9.69 -4.16
C VAL A 74 -8.68 9.38 -2.67
N ALA A 75 -7.85 9.98 -1.81
CA ALA A 75 -7.96 9.80 -0.37
C ALA A 75 -9.24 10.43 0.20
N GLY A 76 -9.67 11.59 -0.33
CA GLY A 76 -10.93 12.24 0.07
C GLY A 76 -12.15 11.39 -0.27
N VAL A 77 -12.24 10.84 -1.49
CA VAL A 77 -13.32 9.92 -1.89
C VAL A 77 -13.29 8.65 -1.04
N SER A 78 -12.11 8.08 -0.80
CA SER A 78 -11.95 6.90 0.04
C SER A 78 -12.34 7.17 1.49
N PHE A 79 -12.08 8.37 2.01
CA PHE A 79 -12.52 8.77 3.35
C PHE A 79 -14.05 8.87 3.45
N VAL A 80 -14.69 9.39 2.41
CA VAL A 80 -16.17 9.40 2.35
C VAL A 80 -16.70 7.96 2.28
N ASP A 81 -16.06 7.07 1.54
CA ASP A 81 -16.42 5.64 1.46
C ASP A 81 -16.26 4.92 2.81
N ASP A 82 -15.23 5.26 3.59
CA ASP A 82 -15.03 4.75 4.95
C ASP A 82 -16.18 5.13 5.91
N ILE A 83 -16.85 6.26 5.67
CA ILE A 83 -17.98 6.76 6.48
C ILE A 83 -19.32 6.29 5.91
N HIS A 84 -19.47 6.42 4.61
CA HIS A 84 -20.69 6.11 3.86
C HIS A 84 -20.30 5.37 2.59
N SER A 85 -20.65 4.08 2.51
CA SER A 85 -20.34 3.24 1.36
C SER A 85 -20.76 3.88 0.05
N LEU A 86 -19.79 4.10 -0.85
CA LEU A 86 -19.99 4.69 -2.16
C LEU A 86 -20.14 3.61 -3.23
N PRO A 87 -20.86 3.89 -4.34
CA PRO A 87 -20.84 3.00 -5.49
C PRO A 87 -19.44 2.79 -6.04
N ASP A 88 -19.11 1.55 -6.45
CA ASP A 88 -17.80 1.19 -7.00
C ASP A 88 -17.40 2.08 -8.19
N SER A 89 -18.38 2.48 -9.03
CA SER A 89 -18.15 3.39 -10.15
C SER A 89 -17.58 4.75 -9.72
N VAL A 90 -18.04 5.31 -8.60
CA VAL A 90 -17.54 6.58 -8.07
C VAL A 90 -16.10 6.43 -7.61
N ARG A 91 -15.79 5.35 -6.90
CA ARG A 91 -14.44 5.04 -6.44
C ARG A 91 -13.49 4.85 -7.62
N LEU A 92 -13.88 4.07 -8.63
CA LEU A 92 -13.09 3.84 -9.84
C LEU A 92 -12.85 5.13 -10.63
N VAL A 93 -13.87 5.96 -10.84
CA VAL A 93 -13.72 7.26 -11.53
C VAL A 93 -12.73 8.15 -10.79
N ALA A 94 -12.80 8.23 -9.45
CA ALA A 94 -11.86 9.00 -8.65
C ALA A 94 -10.43 8.44 -8.78
N GLN A 95 -10.25 7.11 -8.72
CA GLN A 95 -8.95 6.46 -8.86
C GLN A 95 -8.33 6.69 -10.26
N PHE A 96 -9.11 6.54 -11.35
CA PHE A 96 -8.62 6.81 -12.70
C PHE A 96 -8.28 8.28 -12.91
N THR A 97 -9.10 9.20 -12.38
CA THR A 97 -8.83 10.64 -12.45
C THR A 97 -7.56 11.01 -11.69
N ALA A 98 -7.40 10.51 -10.47
CA ALA A 98 -6.18 10.72 -9.69
C ALA A 98 -4.94 10.12 -10.36
N ALA A 99 -5.04 8.91 -10.92
CA ALA A 99 -3.95 8.28 -11.68
C ALA A 99 -3.58 9.10 -12.92
N ALA A 100 -4.57 9.65 -13.65
CA ALA A 100 -4.30 10.56 -14.78
C ALA A 100 -3.59 11.84 -14.33
N MET A 101 -3.96 12.41 -13.17
CA MET A 101 -3.25 13.56 -12.57
C MET A 101 -1.80 13.20 -12.21
N ALA A 102 -1.56 12.00 -11.63
CA ALA A 102 -0.21 11.52 -11.35
C ALA A 102 0.60 11.37 -12.66
N PHE A 103 0.01 10.80 -13.71
CA PHE A 103 0.66 10.64 -15.02
C PHE A 103 0.94 11.98 -15.71
N TYR A 104 0.05 12.96 -15.52
CA TYR A 104 0.32 14.33 -15.96
C TYR A 104 1.52 14.93 -15.22
N GLN A 105 1.58 14.74 -13.89
CA GLN A 105 2.73 15.18 -13.08
C GLN A 105 4.04 14.50 -13.50
N LEU A 106 3.98 13.24 -13.89
CA LEU A 106 5.11 12.46 -14.40
C LEU A 106 5.53 12.83 -15.83
N GLY A 107 4.72 13.67 -16.54
CA GLY A 107 5.02 14.10 -17.90
C GLY A 107 4.87 13.00 -18.97
N ILE A 108 4.13 11.93 -18.70
CA ILE A 108 4.00 10.77 -19.62
C ILE A 108 2.71 10.76 -20.45
N LEU A 109 1.84 11.76 -20.30
CA LEU A 109 0.63 11.85 -21.11
C LEU A 109 0.93 12.33 -22.54
N HIS A 110 1.47 11.44 -23.37
CA HIS A 110 1.74 11.69 -24.78
C HIS A 110 0.68 11.04 -25.67
N TRP A 111 0.00 11.79 -26.51
CA TRP A 111 -1.07 11.28 -27.37
C TRP A 111 -0.65 10.16 -28.31
N SER A 112 0.59 10.17 -28.78
CA SER A 112 1.13 9.11 -29.66
C SER A 112 1.23 7.73 -28.98
N MET A 113 1.19 7.67 -27.63
CA MET A 113 1.32 6.45 -26.84
C MET A 113 0.05 6.13 -26.04
N TRP A 114 -1.11 6.59 -26.50
CA TRP A 114 -2.37 6.52 -25.76
C TRP A 114 -2.73 5.11 -25.25
N TRP A 115 -2.43 4.05 -26.02
CA TRP A 115 -2.71 2.66 -25.66
C TRP A 115 -1.80 2.17 -24.51
N ILE A 116 -0.52 2.58 -24.47
CA ILE A 116 0.39 2.29 -23.34
C ILE A 116 -0.08 3.04 -22.10
N ILE A 117 -0.49 4.29 -22.26
CA ILE A 117 -1.01 5.11 -21.15
C ILE A 117 -2.27 4.46 -20.58
N LEU A 118 -3.18 4.01 -21.44
CA LEU A 118 -4.40 3.34 -21.00
C LEU A 118 -4.08 2.05 -20.21
N LEU A 119 -3.16 1.23 -20.75
CA LEU A 119 -2.72 0.02 -20.04
C LEU A 119 -2.06 0.36 -18.70
N ALA A 120 -1.18 1.35 -18.67
CA ALA A 120 -0.52 1.78 -17.45
C ALA A 120 -1.52 2.35 -16.40
N LEU A 121 -2.56 3.08 -16.83
CA LEU A 121 -3.64 3.53 -15.95
C LEU A 121 -4.41 2.35 -15.35
N ILE A 122 -4.75 1.34 -16.15
CA ILE A 122 -5.41 0.13 -15.68
C ILE A 122 -4.53 -0.60 -14.64
N VAL A 123 -3.24 -0.75 -14.94
CA VAL A 123 -2.27 -1.38 -14.01
C VAL A 123 -2.14 -0.55 -12.73
N TYR A 124 -2.06 0.77 -12.84
CA TYR A 124 -1.95 1.67 -11.68
C TYR A 124 -3.16 1.55 -10.75
N VAL A 125 -4.37 1.63 -11.32
CA VAL A 125 -5.62 1.48 -10.56
C VAL A 125 -5.77 0.06 -10.01
N GLY A 126 -5.42 -0.95 -10.80
CA GLY A 126 -5.41 -2.35 -10.36
C GLY A 126 -4.47 -2.58 -9.18
N ALA A 127 -3.23 -2.08 -9.27
CA ALA A 127 -2.26 -2.16 -8.18
C ALA A 127 -2.73 -1.41 -6.92
N THR A 128 -3.38 -0.24 -7.08
CA THR A 128 -3.98 0.50 -5.96
C THR A 128 -5.01 -0.36 -5.23
N ASN A 129 -5.90 -1.04 -5.97
CA ASN A 129 -6.93 -1.90 -5.37
C ASN A 129 -6.33 -3.18 -4.77
N VAL A 130 -5.32 -3.79 -5.41
CA VAL A 130 -4.60 -4.94 -4.83
C VAL A 130 -3.98 -4.55 -3.48
N ILE A 131 -3.31 -3.41 -3.39
CA ILE A 131 -2.72 -2.92 -2.13
C ILE A 131 -3.82 -2.66 -1.09
N ASN A 132 -4.98 -2.13 -1.49
CA ASN A 132 -6.12 -1.95 -0.59
C ASN A 132 -6.64 -3.29 -0.04
N PHE A 133 -6.76 -4.34 -0.86
CA PHE A 133 -7.17 -5.68 -0.41
C PHE A 133 -6.18 -6.32 0.57
N MET A 134 -4.93 -5.87 0.57
CA MET A 134 -3.92 -6.33 1.52
C MET A 134 -4.01 -5.68 2.91
N ASP A 135 -4.91 -4.71 3.13
CA ASP A 135 -5.07 -4.03 4.44
C ASP A 135 -6.07 -4.77 5.36
N GLY A 136 -5.83 -6.05 5.66
CA GLY A 136 -6.78 -6.85 6.45
C GLY A 136 -6.30 -7.24 7.84
N ILE A 137 -5.06 -6.95 8.26
CA ILE A 137 -4.54 -7.22 9.60
C ILE A 137 -3.67 -6.07 10.12
N ASN A 138 -3.58 -5.97 11.45
CA ASN A 138 -2.80 -4.90 12.08
C ASN A 138 -1.34 -4.89 11.62
N GLY A 139 -0.86 -3.73 11.21
CA GLY A 139 0.54 -3.47 10.89
C GLY A 139 0.96 -3.83 9.46
N ILE A 140 0.13 -4.56 8.71
CA ILE A 140 0.54 -5.08 7.40
C ILE A 140 0.77 -3.94 6.39
N THR A 141 -0.15 -3.01 6.27
CA THR A 141 -0.05 -1.89 5.33
C THR A 141 1.09 -0.95 5.68
N ALA A 142 1.22 -0.57 6.96
CA ALA A 142 2.30 0.32 7.39
C ALA A 142 3.67 -0.34 7.29
N GLY A 143 3.81 -1.58 7.76
CA GLY A 143 5.07 -2.33 7.69
C GLY A 143 5.53 -2.55 6.25
N TYR A 144 4.61 -2.99 5.40
CA TYR A 144 4.91 -3.19 3.98
C TYR A 144 5.30 -1.89 3.27
N SER A 145 4.55 -0.79 3.50
CA SER A 145 4.88 0.50 2.93
C SER A 145 6.24 1.02 3.37
N LEU A 146 6.65 0.78 4.62
CA LEU A 146 8.01 1.08 5.08
C LEU A 146 9.06 0.25 4.35
N ALA A 147 8.78 -1.04 4.08
CA ALA A 147 9.67 -1.93 3.32
C ALA A 147 9.83 -1.51 1.85
N VAL A 148 8.88 -0.75 1.30
CA VAL A 148 8.97 -0.12 -0.02
C VAL A 148 9.69 1.22 0.04
N LEU A 149 9.27 2.12 0.95
CA LEU A 149 9.74 3.50 0.97
C LEU A 149 11.16 3.66 1.50
N ILE A 150 11.61 2.82 2.44
CA ILE A 150 12.98 2.90 2.96
C ILE A 150 14.01 2.58 1.85
N PRO A 151 13.90 1.47 1.10
CA PRO A 151 14.78 1.23 -0.05
C PRO A 151 14.67 2.30 -1.14
N LEU A 152 13.46 2.82 -1.44
CA LEU A 152 13.30 3.94 -2.37
C LEU A 152 14.04 5.19 -1.91
N ALA A 153 14.00 5.50 -0.60
CA ALA A 153 14.76 6.62 -0.05
C ALA A 153 16.27 6.44 -0.25
N LEU A 154 16.79 5.21 -0.11
CA LEU A 154 18.21 4.91 -0.35
C LEU A 154 18.59 5.08 -1.83
N VAL A 155 17.77 4.58 -2.74
CA VAL A 155 17.99 4.78 -4.19
C VAL A 155 17.95 6.26 -4.55
N ASN A 156 17.01 7.02 -3.99
CA ASN A 156 16.82 8.42 -4.30
C ASN A 156 18.00 9.33 -3.81
N ILE A 157 18.76 8.90 -2.81
CA ILE A 157 19.97 9.64 -2.37
C ILE A 157 20.94 9.84 -3.54
N ASN A 158 21.10 8.84 -4.38
CA ASN A 158 22.02 8.86 -5.52
C ASN A 158 21.33 9.25 -6.83
N GLY A 159 20.07 8.85 -7.01
CA GLY A 159 19.29 9.08 -8.24
C GLY A 159 18.62 10.45 -8.30
N ALA A 160 18.26 11.03 -7.15
CA ALA A 160 17.58 12.32 -7.01
C ALA A 160 16.33 12.49 -7.91
N PHE A 161 15.63 11.39 -8.20
CA PHE A 161 14.44 11.37 -9.09
C PHE A 161 13.23 12.11 -8.51
N ILE A 162 13.21 12.31 -7.17
CA ILE A 162 12.17 13.07 -6.49
C ILE A 162 12.73 13.81 -5.27
N LYS A 163 11.99 14.78 -4.73
CA LYS A 163 12.39 15.44 -3.48
C LYS A 163 12.48 14.44 -2.33
N GLN A 164 13.69 14.21 -1.81
CA GLN A 164 13.96 13.29 -0.70
C GLN A 164 13.07 13.58 0.52
N SER A 165 12.77 14.86 0.75
CA SER A 165 11.89 15.29 1.84
C SER A 165 10.47 14.75 1.75
N LEU A 166 9.92 14.47 0.54
CA LEU A 166 8.62 13.85 0.38
C LEU A 166 8.64 12.41 0.89
N ILE A 167 9.64 11.63 0.49
CA ILE A 167 9.78 10.23 0.95
C ILE A 167 9.94 10.19 2.47
N ILE A 168 10.82 11.05 3.03
CA ILE A 168 11.04 11.10 4.49
C ILE A 168 9.76 11.50 5.23
N SER A 169 9.02 12.50 4.77
CA SER A 169 7.78 12.93 5.43
C SER A 169 6.71 11.85 5.39
N THR A 170 6.63 11.09 4.28
CA THR A 170 5.73 9.93 4.18
C THR A 170 6.15 8.81 5.13
N ILE A 171 7.46 8.53 5.26
CA ILE A 171 7.98 7.57 6.24
C ILE A 171 7.61 8.01 7.67
N LEU A 172 7.74 9.29 8.00
CA LEU A 172 7.35 9.81 9.31
C LEU A 172 5.86 9.61 9.59
N ALA A 173 4.99 9.84 8.61
CA ALA A 173 3.56 9.58 8.74
C ALA A 173 3.27 8.08 8.97
N LEU A 174 3.96 7.19 8.25
CA LEU A 174 3.86 5.74 8.47
C LEU A 174 4.33 5.34 9.87
N LEU A 175 5.43 5.91 10.36
CA LEU A 175 5.91 5.64 11.73
C LEU A 175 4.92 6.08 12.79
N VAL A 176 4.28 7.25 12.62
CA VAL A 176 3.19 7.70 13.51
C VAL A 176 2.04 6.70 13.48
N PHE A 177 1.58 6.29 12.30
CA PHE A 177 0.50 5.31 12.17
C PHE A 177 0.88 3.95 12.79
N CYS A 178 2.14 3.49 12.63
CA CYS A 178 2.63 2.26 13.27
C CYS A 178 2.46 2.26 14.80
N ILE A 179 2.67 3.40 15.46
CA ILE A 179 2.51 3.50 16.92
C ILE A 179 1.11 3.05 17.36
N PHE A 180 0.09 3.27 16.53
CA PHE A 180 -1.31 3.01 16.87
C PHE A 180 -1.86 1.73 16.25
N ASN A 181 -1.38 1.36 15.05
CA ASN A 181 -1.90 0.23 14.27
C ASN A 181 -1.03 -1.03 14.37
N PHE A 182 0.31 -0.95 14.38
CA PHE A 182 1.21 -2.11 14.37
C PHE A 182 1.25 -2.81 15.73
N ARG A 183 0.12 -3.45 16.08
CA ARG A 183 -0.12 -4.03 17.43
C ARG A 183 -0.75 -5.41 17.31
N PRO A 184 -0.63 -6.25 18.36
CA PRO A 184 -1.32 -7.54 18.40
C PRO A 184 -2.83 -7.40 18.12
N ARG A 185 -3.44 -8.50 17.70
CA ARG A 185 -4.89 -8.58 17.47
C ARG A 185 -5.68 -8.04 18.67
N GLY A 186 -6.67 -7.19 18.41
CA GLY A 186 -7.50 -6.54 19.44
C GLY A 186 -6.81 -5.42 20.21
N LYS A 187 -5.57 -5.01 19.86
CA LYS A 187 -4.82 -3.93 20.53
C LYS A 187 -4.59 -2.71 19.64
N ALA A 188 -4.90 -2.78 18.34
CA ALA A 188 -4.83 -1.62 17.47
C ALA A 188 -5.82 -0.53 17.93
N LYS A 189 -5.41 0.73 17.82
CA LYS A 189 -6.25 1.90 18.17
C LYS A 189 -7.03 2.40 16.96
N CYS A 190 -6.49 2.20 15.77
CA CYS A 190 -7.13 2.57 14.51
C CYS A 190 -6.74 1.57 13.40
N PHE A 191 -7.57 1.50 12.35
CA PHE A 191 -7.26 0.88 11.08
C PHE A 191 -6.96 1.94 10.02
N ALA A 192 -6.24 1.56 8.97
CA ALA A 192 -5.91 2.50 7.90
C ALA A 192 -7.18 3.03 7.23
N GLY A 193 -8.16 2.16 7.00
CA GLY A 193 -9.31 2.43 6.17
C GLY A 193 -8.93 2.54 4.70
N ASP A 194 -9.93 2.70 3.84
CA ASP A 194 -9.70 2.91 2.42
C ASP A 194 -8.94 4.21 2.16
N VAL A 195 -9.17 5.25 2.97
CA VAL A 195 -8.39 6.50 2.91
C VAL A 195 -6.89 6.26 3.06
N GLY A 196 -6.50 5.37 3.96
CA GLY A 196 -5.08 5.08 4.23
C GLY A 196 -4.47 4.12 3.22
N SER A 197 -5.10 2.99 2.97
CA SER A 197 -4.57 1.95 2.08
C SER A 197 -4.49 2.41 0.63
N ILE A 198 -5.52 3.08 0.10
CA ILE A 198 -5.54 3.67 -1.23
C ILE A 198 -4.59 4.89 -1.30
N GLY A 199 -4.59 5.74 -0.25
CA GLY A 199 -3.71 6.90 -0.20
C GLY A 199 -2.23 6.52 -0.23
N ILE A 200 -1.80 5.55 0.59
CA ILE A 200 -0.39 5.11 0.58
C ILE A 200 -0.03 4.34 -0.69
N ALA A 201 -0.97 3.55 -1.26
CA ALA A 201 -0.77 2.90 -2.54
C ALA A 201 -0.50 3.93 -3.65
N PHE A 202 -1.31 4.99 -3.71
CA PHE A 202 -1.14 6.08 -4.66
C PHE A 202 0.22 6.77 -4.51
N ILE A 203 0.67 7.03 -3.27
CA ILE A 203 1.99 7.61 -3.00
C ILE A 203 3.10 6.67 -3.49
N MET A 204 3.06 5.39 -3.11
CA MET A 204 4.08 4.41 -3.51
C MET A 204 4.17 4.25 -5.03
N LEU A 205 3.04 4.16 -5.71
CA LEU A 205 2.98 4.04 -7.18
C LEU A 205 3.50 5.30 -7.89
N PHE A 206 3.23 6.49 -7.36
CA PHE A 206 3.79 7.73 -7.90
C PHE A 206 5.31 7.77 -7.73
N LEU A 207 5.84 7.38 -6.57
CA LEU A 207 7.28 7.33 -6.31
C LEU A 207 7.98 6.30 -7.21
N LEU A 208 7.41 5.11 -7.35
CA LEU A 208 7.92 4.07 -8.27
C LEU A 208 7.84 4.52 -9.72
N GLY A 209 6.77 5.20 -10.11
CA GLY A 209 6.63 5.79 -11.44
C GLY A 209 7.78 6.75 -11.77
N ASN A 210 8.20 7.61 -10.82
CA ASN A 210 9.36 8.48 -11.01
C ASN A 210 10.65 7.68 -11.25
N VAL A 211 10.91 6.62 -10.46
CA VAL A 211 12.10 5.77 -10.66
C VAL A 211 12.06 5.06 -12.00
N ILE A 212 10.92 4.49 -12.38
CA ILE A 212 10.75 3.78 -13.66
C ILE A 212 11.00 4.71 -14.85
N ILE A 213 10.50 5.94 -14.78
CA ILE A 213 10.68 6.92 -15.87
C ILE A 213 12.12 7.38 -15.95
N GLU A 214 12.75 7.68 -14.81
CA GLU A 214 14.14 8.16 -14.76
C GLU A 214 15.14 7.08 -15.21
N THR A 215 14.88 5.82 -14.83
CA THR A 215 15.77 4.69 -15.18
C THR A 215 15.42 4.01 -16.51
N GLY A 216 14.20 4.20 -17.01
CA GLY A 216 13.67 3.44 -18.16
C GLY A 216 13.45 1.96 -17.86
N ASP A 217 13.42 1.55 -16.60
CA ASP A 217 13.37 0.16 -16.17
C ASP A 217 12.11 -0.17 -15.39
N ILE A 218 11.21 -0.93 -15.98
CA ILE A 218 9.95 -1.37 -15.39
C ILE A 218 10.16 -2.40 -14.26
N THR A 219 11.33 -3.04 -14.19
CA THR A 219 11.59 -4.07 -13.18
C THR A 219 11.61 -3.53 -11.74
N TRP A 220 11.64 -2.21 -11.55
CA TRP A 220 11.41 -1.56 -10.25
C TRP A 220 10.07 -1.90 -9.62
N LEU A 221 9.10 -2.43 -10.37
CA LEU A 221 7.86 -2.97 -9.82
C LEU A 221 8.09 -4.15 -8.86
N ILE A 222 9.30 -4.71 -8.81
CA ILE A 222 9.73 -5.71 -7.81
C ILE A 222 9.53 -5.21 -6.37
N PHE A 223 9.52 -3.89 -6.14
CA PHE A 223 9.25 -3.29 -4.83
C PHE A 223 7.81 -3.50 -4.35
N LEU A 224 6.92 -3.98 -5.22
CA LEU A 224 5.54 -4.35 -4.87
C LEU A 224 5.28 -5.85 -5.00
N LEU A 225 6.33 -6.67 -5.20
CA LEU A 225 6.16 -8.03 -5.69
C LEU A 225 5.49 -8.96 -4.66
N VAL A 226 5.76 -8.80 -3.37
CA VAL A 226 5.15 -9.66 -2.33
C VAL A 226 3.64 -9.46 -2.28
N TYR A 227 3.16 -8.22 -2.29
CA TYR A 227 1.74 -7.91 -2.38
C TYR A 227 1.14 -8.29 -3.74
N GLY A 228 1.90 -8.05 -4.81
CA GLY A 228 1.49 -8.42 -6.17
C GLY A 228 1.23 -9.92 -6.31
N VAL A 229 2.12 -10.75 -5.77
CA VAL A 229 1.96 -12.22 -5.82
C VAL A 229 0.76 -12.68 -4.99
N ASP A 230 0.66 -12.27 -3.72
CA ASP A 230 -0.48 -12.66 -2.88
C ASP A 230 -1.80 -12.18 -3.49
N GLY A 231 -1.89 -10.89 -3.86
CA GLY A 231 -3.11 -10.32 -4.43
C GLY A 231 -3.51 -10.96 -5.77
N CYS A 232 -2.59 -11.03 -6.74
CA CYS A 232 -2.89 -11.57 -8.07
C CYS A 232 -3.19 -13.07 -8.02
N LEU A 233 -2.42 -13.87 -7.28
CA LEU A 233 -2.68 -15.31 -7.20
C LEU A 233 -3.98 -15.61 -6.45
N THR A 234 -4.34 -14.80 -5.44
CA THR A 234 -5.64 -14.92 -4.77
C THR A 234 -6.79 -14.62 -5.74
N ILE A 235 -6.66 -13.57 -6.58
CA ILE A 235 -7.66 -13.27 -7.61
C ILE A 235 -7.78 -14.44 -8.61
N VAL A 236 -6.65 -14.96 -9.11
CA VAL A 236 -6.64 -16.12 -10.02
C VAL A 236 -7.29 -17.34 -9.37
N HIS A 237 -6.94 -17.63 -8.12
CA HIS A 237 -7.53 -18.76 -7.38
C HIS A 237 -9.06 -18.61 -7.25
N ARG A 238 -9.57 -17.42 -6.94
CA ARG A 238 -11.01 -17.14 -6.86
C ARG A 238 -11.72 -17.28 -8.21
N ILE A 239 -11.08 -16.84 -9.31
CA ILE A 239 -11.60 -17.05 -10.66
C ILE A 239 -11.72 -18.56 -10.96
N MET A 240 -10.71 -19.35 -10.60
CA MET A 240 -10.74 -20.82 -10.78
C MET A 240 -11.84 -21.49 -9.96
N LEU A 241 -12.18 -20.92 -8.80
CA LEU A 241 -13.30 -21.37 -7.96
C LEU A 241 -14.67 -20.82 -8.40
N HIS A 242 -14.73 -20.03 -9.49
CA HIS A 242 -15.94 -19.38 -10.01
C HIS A 242 -16.63 -18.46 -8.98
N GLU A 243 -15.86 -17.82 -8.10
CA GLU A 243 -16.37 -16.88 -7.10
C GLU A 243 -16.57 -15.48 -7.67
N ASP A 244 -17.56 -14.77 -7.12
CA ASP A 244 -17.74 -13.35 -7.43
C ASP A 244 -16.58 -12.54 -6.82
N LEU A 245 -15.81 -11.87 -7.68
CA LEU A 245 -14.67 -11.03 -7.26
C LEU A 245 -15.11 -9.78 -6.47
N GLY A 246 -16.34 -9.32 -6.62
CA GLY A 246 -16.91 -8.21 -5.85
C GLY A 246 -17.26 -8.56 -4.42
N GLU A 247 -17.39 -9.86 -4.09
CA GLU A 247 -17.66 -10.27 -2.71
C GLU A 247 -16.40 -10.24 -1.85
N ALA A 248 -16.56 -9.74 -0.62
CA ALA A 248 -15.47 -9.73 0.37
C ALA A 248 -15.11 -11.17 0.80
N HIS A 249 -13.81 -11.45 0.92
CA HIS A 249 -13.26 -12.78 1.22
C HIS A 249 -12.10 -12.73 2.21
N ARG A 250 -11.59 -13.89 2.63
CA ARG A 250 -10.42 -14.05 3.52
C ARG A 250 -9.38 -15.02 2.97
N LYS A 251 -9.19 -15.04 1.66
CA LYS A 251 -8.37 -16.05 0.97
C LYS A 251 -6.95 -15.60 0.64
N HIS A 252 -6.57 -14.37 1.01
CA HIS A 252 -5.19 -13.94 0.89
C HIS A 252 -4.27 -14.76 1.82
N ALA A 253 -3.07 -15.07 1.36
CA ALA A 253 -2.12 -15.86 2.13
C ALA A 253 -1.85 -15.26 3.53
N TYR A 254 -1.74 -13.93 3.64
CA TYR A 254 -1.59 -13.27 4.93
C TYR A 254 -2.80 -13.48 5.87
N GLN A 255 -4.00 -13.53 5.32
CA GLN A 255 -5.24 -13.77 6.09
C GLN A 255 -5.33 -15.20 6.58
N ILE A 256 -4.97 -16.16 5.73
CA ILE A 256 -4.89 -17.58 6.08
C ILE A 256 -3.88 -17.76 7.23
N MET A 257 -2.67 -17.19 7.10
CA MET A 257 -1.67 -17.25 8.17
C MET A 257 -2.15 -16.63 9.47
N ALA A 258 -2.82 -15.48 9.43
CA ALA A 258 -3.24 -14.76 10.62
C ALA A 258 -4.48 -15.36 11.29
N ASN A 259 -5.47 -15.82 10.52
CA ASN A 259 -6.78 -16.24 11.01
C ASN A 259 -6.91 -17.75 11.18
N GLU A 260 -6.44 -18.55 10.21
CA GLU A 260 -6.56 -20.01 10.21
C GLU A 260 -5.37 -20.66 10.91
N LEU A 261 -4.15 -20.33 10.49
CA LEU A 261 -2.93 -20.82 11.14
C LEU A 261 -2.62 -20.11 12.47
N LYS A 262 -3.35 -19.07 12.85
CA LYS A 262 -3.26 -18.35 14.13
C LYS A 262 -1.85 -17.82 14.46
N ILE A 263 -1.05 -17.48 13.44
CA ILE A 263 0.33 -16.99 13.62
C ILE A 263 0.37 -15.63 14.33
N GLY A 264 -0.70 -14.87 14.24
CA GLY A 264 -0.84 -13.54 14.87
C GLY A 264 -0.41 -12.40 13.94
N HIS A 265 -1.16 -11.28 14.03
CA HIS A 265 -1.08 -10.14 13.10
C HIS A 265 0.34 -9.57 12.99
N VAL A 266 0.99 -9.26 14.12
CA VAL A 266 2.33 -8.64 14.13
C VAL A 266 3.37 -9.54 13.46
N LYS A 267 3.32 -10.86 13.68
CA LYS A 267 4.28 -11.80 13.09
C LYS A 267 4.09 -11.87 11.56
N VAL A 268 2.84 -11.97 11.09
CA VAL A 268 2.52 -12.02 9.66
C VAL A 268 2.89 -10.70 8.99
N ALA A 269 2.50 -9.56 9.57
CA ALA A 269 2.87 -8.24 9.07
C ALA A 269 4.39 -8.05 8.99
N SER A 270 5.13 -8.48 10.04
CA SER A 270 6.60 -8.43 10.04
C SER A 270 7.21 -9.34 8.98
N LEU A 271 6.63 -10.52 8.74
CA LEU A 271 7.09 -11.43 7.68
C LEU A 271 7.00 -10.76 6.30
N TYR A 272 5.84 -10.17 5.97
CA TYR A 272 5.64 -9.47 4.70
C TYR A 272 6.58 -8.27 4.55
N MET A 273 6.74 -7.49 5.64
CA MET A 273 7.69 -6.37 5.68
C MET A 273 9.12 -6.84 5.42
N VAL A 274 9.59 -7.86 6.12
CA VAL A 274 10.97 -8.37 5.99
C VAL A 274 11.20 -8.99 4.62
N MET A 275 10.25 -9.78 4.11
CA MET A 275 10.36 -10.36 2.77
C MET A 275 10.51 -9.29 1.70
N GLN A 276 9.63 -8.29 1.70
CA GLN A 276 9.71 -7.19 0.73
C GLN A 276 10.99 -6.38 0.90
N LEU A 277 11.39 -6.08 2.13
CA LEU A 277 12.62 -5.34 2.41
C LEU A 277 13.85 -6.07 1.87
N LEU A 278 13.97 -7.37 2.11
CA LEU A 278 15.09 -8.20 1.62
C LEU A 278 15.11 -8.29 0.09
N ILE A 279 13.95 -8.44 -0.55
CA ILE A 279 13.83 -8.44 -2.01
C ILE A 279 14.28 -7.08 -2.57
N SER A 280 13.80 -5.98 -2.01
CA SER A 280 14.15 -4.64 -2.48
C SER A 280 15.63 -4.31 -2.28
N LEU A 281 16.20 -4.64 -1.11
CA LEU A 281 17.63 -4.44 -0.84
C LEU A 281 18.50 -5.38 -1.68
N GLY A 282 18.09 -6.63 -1.88
CA GLY A 282 18.75 -7.56 -2.78
C GLY A 282 18.80 -7.05 -4.21
N PHE A 283 17.70 -6.48 -4.70
CA PHE A 283 17.65 -5.85 -6.03
C PHE A 283 18.62 -4.66 -6.15
N ILE A 284 18.69 -3.80 -5.11
CA ILE A 284 19.58 -2.62 -5.14
C ILE A 284 21.06 -3.00 -5.04
N TYR A 285 21.41 -3.93 -4.17
CA TYR A 285 22.81 -4.13 -3.76
C TYR A 285 23.45 -5.41 -4.28
N LEU A 286 22.66 -6.44 -4.60
CA LEU A 286 23.17 -7.75 -5.03
C LEU A 286 22.92 -8.02 -6.51
N CYS A 287 21.89 -7.41 -7.10
CA CYS A 287 21.59 -7.58 -8.51
C CYS A 287 22.54 -6.72 -9.34
N PRO A 288 23.28 -7.28 -10.32
CA PRO A 288 24.07 -6.49 -11.24
C PRO A 288 23.21 -5.50 -12.04
N ASN A 289 23.68 -4.27 -12.24
CA ASN A 289 22.96 -3.23 -12.95
C ASN A 289 22.97 -3.47 -14.48
N THR A 290 22.31 -4.54 -14.92
CA THR A 290 22.08 -4.87 -16.32
C THR A 290 20.63 -5.30 -16.53
N VAL A 291 20.08 -4.98 -17.69
CA VAL A 291 18.68 -5.32 -18.04
C VAL A 291 18.40 -6.81 -17.84
N LEU A 292 19.30 -7.68 -18.31
CA LEU A 292 19.14 -9.12 -18.16
C LEU A 292 19.11 -9.57 -16.70
N ALA A 293 20.02 -9.04 -15.85
CA ALA A 293 20.07 -9.40 -14.43
C ALA A 293 18.81 -8.94 -13.69
N HIS A 294 18.30 -7.75 -13.98
CA HIS A 294 17.06 -7.23 -13.41
C HIS A 294 15.86 -8.11 -13.74
N TRP A 295 15.70 -8.51 -15.03
CA TRP A 295 14.63 -9.41 -15.42
C TRP A 295 14.78 -10.82 -14.82
N LEU A 296 15.99 -11.36 -14.76
CA LEU A 296 16.25 -12.66 -14.13
C LEU A 296 15.95 -12.62 -12.62
N TYR A 297 16.35 -11.55 -11.92
CA TYR A 297 16.06 -11.37 -10.51
C TYR A 297 14.54 -11.28 -10.27
N LEU A 298 13.83 -10.48 -11.06
CA LEU A 298 12.38 -10.37 -10.99
C LEU A 298 11.69 -11.72 -11.24
N ALA A 299 12.06 -12.41 -12.33
CA ALA A 299 11.46 -13.69 -12.69
C ALA A 299 11.71 -14.76 -11.63
N THR A 300 12.96 -14.87 -11.14
CA THR A 300 13.30 -15.83 -10.08
C THR A 300 12.52 -15.55 -8.80
N THR A 301 12.48 -14.30 -8.37
CA THR A 301 11.75 -13.91 -7.17
C THR A 301 10.25 -14.17 -7.31
N LEU A 302 9.67 -13.86 -8.47
CA LEU A 302 8.26 -14.15 -8.78
C LEU A 302 7.96 -15.65 -8.67
N VAL A 303 8.81 -16.50 -9.26
CA VAL A 303 8.64 -17.97 -9.20
C VAL A 303 8.74 -18.47 -7.75
N VAL A 304 9.74 -18.03 -7.00
CA VAL A 304 9.91 -18.44 -5.59
C VAL A 304 8.71 -18.05 -4.74
N LEU A 305 8.25 -16.81 -4.86
CA LEU A 305 7.08 -16.33 -4.11
C LEU A 305 5.80 -17.08 -4.53
N SER A 306 5.62 -17.36 -5.82
CA SER A 306 4.45 -18.10 -6.32
C SER A 306 4.43 -19.54 -5.81
N ILE A 307 5.57 -20.22 -5.80
CA ILE A 307 5.70 -21.57 -5.21
C ILE A 307 5.37 -21.52 -3.71
N THR A 308 5.91 -20.55 -2.98
CA THR A 308 5.66 -20.37 -1.55
C THR A 308 4.17 -20.15 -1.27
N TYR A 309 3.50 -19.32 -2.07
CA TYR A 309 2.06 -19.09 -1.98
C TYR A 309 1.26 -20.37 -2.21
N ILE A 310 1.56 -21.12 -3.27
CA ILE A 310 0.88 -22.38 -3.60
C ILE A 310 1.09 -23.42 -2.49
N CYS A 311 2.33 -23.57 -1.98
CA CYS A 311 2.61 -24.48 -0.87
C CYS A 311 1.81 -24.13 0.39
N LEU A 312 1.63 -22.83 0.68
CA LEU A 312 0.83 -22.38 1.82
C LEU A 312 -0.65 -22.78 1.66
N LEU A 313 -1.23 -22.56 0.46
CA LEU A 313 -2.62 -22.97 0.19
C LEU A 313 -2.83 -24.46 0.37
N TYR A 314 -1.98 -25.29 -0.21
CA TYR A 314 -2.06 -26.75 -0.05
C TYR A 314 -1.94 -27.21 1.41
N THR A 315 -1.14 -26.49 2.20
CA THR A 315 -0.97 -26.80 3.64
C THR A 315 -2.24 -26.45 4.42
N SER A 316 -2.92 -25.38 4.08
CA SER A 316 -4.17 -24.98 4.74
C SER A 316 -5.32 -25.92 4.39
N ASP A 317 -5.49 -26.28 3.11
CA ASP A 317 -6.54 -27.20 2.65
C ASP A 317 -6.37 -28.60 3.28
N ALA A 318 -5.13 -29.09 3.35
CA ALA A 318 -4.83 -30.37 4.01
C ALA A 318 -5.06 -30.36 5.54
N ALA A 319 -5.11 -29.18 6.16
CA ALA A 319 -5.44 -29.02 7.58
C ALA A 319 -6.97 -29.04 7.79
N ASP A 320 -7.74 -28.47 6.88
CA ASP A 320 -9.22 -28.47 6.93
C ASP A 320 -9.81 -29.87 6.68
N ASP A 321 -9.20 -30.68 5.78
CA ASP A 321 -9.62 -32.06 5.51
C ASP A 321 -9.37 -33.04 6.68
N ARG A 322 -8.70 -32.60 7.74
CA ARG A 322 -8.39 -33.43 8.93
C ARG A 322 -9.26 -33.14 10.15
N ILE A 323 -10.21 -32.22 10.03
CA ILE A 323 -11.20 -31.87 11.06
C ILE A 323 -12.55 -32.43 10.66
#